data_b4492a02a2665ef73c14bc22f43658d8
#
_entry.id   b4492a02a2665ef73c14bc22f43658d8
#
_cell.length_a   1.000
_cell.length_b   1.000
_cell.length_c   1.000
_cell.angle_alpha   90.00
_cell.angle_beta   90.00
_cell.angle_gamma   90.00
#
_symmetry.space_group_name_H-M   'P 1'
#
loop_
_entity.id
_entity.type
_entity.pdbx_description
1 polymer ?
#
loop_
_entity_poly.entity_id
_entity_poly.type
_entity_poly.pdbx_seq_one_letter_code
_entity_poly.pdbx_strand_id
1 'polypeptide(L)'
;MGVNVFDEKAVPLFARVMAELGEIQSSSGAERVVVPLAPVERTICRVRVHFVTPTELKGVERPDFGALLSRIRDRVSTLRALYGPGPLAMDFRAFGERASQVYMTRSDLDYVESSRVSKNTGQRHPLSGFTGIAEYEGELAEFVPFLETAHWTGVGRQTVWGKGELSVEEI
;
A
#
# COMPACT_ATOMS: atom_id res chain seq x y z
N MET A 1 -17.24 2.12 3.31
CA MET A 1 -15.89 2.70 3.50
C MET A 1 -15.22 1.95 4.63
N GLY A 2 -14.05 1.37 4.41
CA GLY A 2 -13.24 0.71 5.45
C GLY A 2 -12.11 1.62 5.91
N VAL A 3 -11.66 1.45 7.14
CA VAL A 3 -10.48 2.15 7.69
C VAL A 3 -9.58 1.15 8.38
N ASN A 4 -8.31 1.17 8.04
CA ASN A 4 -7.30 0.33 8.66
C ASN A 4 -6.65 1.07 9.83
N VAL A 5 -6.70 0.45 11.02
CA VAL A 5 -6.11 0.98 12.25
C VAL A 5 -4.93 0.09 12.65
N PHE A 6 -3.73 0.66 12.72
CA PHE A 6 -2.49 -0.08 13.00
C PHE A 6 -2.15 -0.14 14.50
N ASP A 7 -2.84 0.62 15.34
CA ASP A 7 -2.70 0.58 16.79
C ASP A 7 -3.99 0.06 17.42
N GLU A 8 -3.93 -1.14 17.99
CA GLU A 8 -5.09 -1.78 18.65
C GLU A 8 -5.69 -0.91 19.77
N LYS A 9 -4.87 -0.12 20.47
CA LYS A 9 -5.30 0.79 21.53
C LYS A 9 -6.11 1.97 20.98
N ALA A 10 -5.94 2.33 19.73
CA ALA A 10 -6.66 3.41 19.07
C ALA A 10 -8.07 2.99 18.57
N VAL A 11 -8.34 1.69 18.45
CA VAL A 11 -9.62 1.17 17.92
C VAL A 11 -10.84 1.70 18.69
N PRO A 12 -10.89 1.68 20.04
CA PRO A 12 -12.05 2.20 20.78
C PRO A 12 -12.26 3.71 20.60
N LEU A 13 -11.16 4.47 20.55
CA LEU A 13 -11.22 5.91 20.31
C LEU A 13 -11.74 6.21 18.90
N PHE A 14 -11.23 5.47 17.90
CA PHE A 14 -11.66 5.62 16.52
C PHE A 14 -13.14 5.30 16.35
N ALA A 15 -13.64 4.20 16.94
CA ALA A 15 -15.04 3.82 16.90
C ALA A 15 -15.95 4.91 17.51
N ARG A 16 -15.52 5.53 18.62
CA ARG A 16 -16.26 6.64 19.26
C ARG A 16 -16.33 7.86 18.34
N VAL A 17 -15.21 8.27 17.74
CA VAL A 17 -15.16 9.42 16.82
C VAL A 17 -16.04 9.18 15.59
N MET A 18 -16.02 7.96 15.04
CA MET A 18 -16.87 7.63 13.89
C MET A 18 -18.35 7.68 14.24
N ALA A 19 -18.74 7.25 15.44
CA ALA A 19 -20.12 7.33 15.91
C ALA A 19 -20.60 8.79 16.09
N GLU A 20 -19.69 9.71 16.45
CA GLU A 20 -19.98 11.14 16.56
C GLU A 20 -20.11 11.85 15.20
N LEU A 21 -19.47 11.31 14.15
CA LEU A 21 -19.46 11.90 12.81
C LEU A 21 -20.66 11.52 11.93
N GLY A 22 -21.43 10.51 12.32
CA GLY A 22 -22.60 10.07 11.57
C GLY A 22 -23.23 8.77 12.08
N GLU A 23 -24.39 8.42 11.54
CA GLU A 23 -25.02 7.14 11.82
C GLU A 23 -24.23 5.99 11.22
N ILE A 24 -23.75 5.08 12.05
CA ILE A 24 -23.18 3.82 11.60
C ILE A 24 -24.34 2.87 11.27
N GLN A 25 -24.65 2.71 9.98
CA GLN A 25 -25.75 1.84 9.52
C GLN A 25 -25.48 0.35 9.76
N SER A 26 -24.22 -0.06 9.80
CA SER A 26 -23.80 -1.38 10.24
C SER A 26 -22.35 -1.35 10.71
N SER A 27 -22.03 -1.96 11.82
CA SER A 27 -20.64 -2.22 12.21
C SER A 27 -20.46 -3.73 12.33
N SER A 28 -19.64 -4.30 11.46
CA SER A 28 -19.18 -5.69 11.59
C SER A 28 -18.17 -5.89 12.72
N GLY A 29 -17.88 -4.86 13.49
CA GLY A 29 -16.81 -4.86 14.47
C GLY A 29 -15.42 -4.64 13.84
N ALA A 30 -14.40 -4.49 14.68
CA ALA A 30 -13.00 -4.46 14.22
C ALA A 30 -12.51 -5.90 14.04
N GLU A 31 -12.06 -6.23 12.84
CA GLU A 31 -11.41 -7.50 12.55
C GLU A 31 -9.89 -7.32 12.63
N ARG A 32 -9.22 -8.27 13.31
CA ARG A 32 -7.77 -8.31 13.37
C ARG A 32 -7.22 -9.12 12.20
N VAL A 33 -6.52 -8.45 11.30
CA VAL A 33 -5.84 -9.08 10.17
C VAL A 33 -4.34 -9.16 10.47
N VAL A 34 -3.76 -10.35 10.33
CA VAL A 34 -2.32 -10.59 10.43
C VAL A 34 -1.82 -11.03 9.06
N VAL A 35 -0.97 -10.23 8.46
CA VAL A 35 -0.35 -10.54 7.17
C VAL A 35 1.08 -11.03 7.42
N PRO A 36 1.40 -12.30 7.16
CA PRO A 36 2.76 -12.82 7.27
C PRO A 36 3.64 -12.21 6.18
N LEU A 37 4.90 -11.91 6.50
CA LEU A 37 5.87 -11.38 5.54
C LEU A 37 6.90 -12.43 5.08
N ALA A 38 6.73 -13.68 5.50
CA ALA A 38 7.58 -14.78 5.04
C ALA A 38 7.31 -15.08 3.56
N PRO A 39 8.33 -15.44 2.77
CA PRO A 39 8.14 -15.89 1.40
C PRO A 39 7.11 -17.03 1.32
N VAL A 40 6.30 -17.03 0.26
CA VAL A 40 5.39 -18.15 0.02
C VAL A 40 6.17 -19.38 -0.45
N GLU A 41 5.75 -20.59 -0.06
CA GLU A 41 6.47 -21.83 -0.37
C GLU A 41 6.28 -22.33 -1.81
N ARG A 42 5.41 -21.68 -2.57
CA ARG A 42 5.14 -22.01 -3.98
C ARG A 42 5.83 -21.05 -4.93
N THR A 43 6.14 -21.53 -6.14
CA THR A 43 6.68 -20.69 -7.20
C THR A 43 5.58 -19.75 -7.72
N ILE A 44 5.88 -18.45 -7.74
CA ILE A 44 5.03 -17.43 -8.34
C ILE A 44 5.89 -16.67 -9.33
N CYS A 45 5.54 -16.78 -10.61
CA CYS A 45 6.31 -16.18 -11.70
C CYS A 45 5.68 -14.91 -12.26
N ARG A 46 4.39 -14.69 -12.02
CA ARG A 46 3.67 -13.55 -12.59
C ARG A 46 2.59 -13.04 -11.65
N VAL A 47 2.52 -11.72 -11.51
CA VAL A 47 1.47 -11.05 -10.75
C VAL A 47 0.93 -9.85 -11.53
N ARG A 48 -0.34 -9.57 -11.30
CA ARG A 48 -1.01 -8.34 -11.72
C ARG A 48 -1.26 -7.48 -10.49
N VAL A 49 -0.78 -6.25 -10.54
CA VAL A 49 -1.04 -5.22 -9.52
C VAL A 49 -2.03 -4.23 -10.09
N HIS A 50 -3.14 -4.06 -9.40
CA HIS A 50 -4.14 -3.06 -9.71
C HIS A 50 -3.99 -1.89 -8.73
N PHE A 51 -3.67 -0.72 -9.25
CA PHE A 51 -3.62 0.55 -8.51
C PHE A 51 -5.03 1.14 -8.46
N VAL A 52 -5.75 0.84 -7.36
CA VAL A 52 -7.18 1.13 -7.19
C VAL A 52 -7.43 2.62 -6.99
N THR A 53 -6.57 3.27 -6.23
CA THR A 53 -6.64 4.72 -6.01
C THR A 53 -5.38 5.41 -6.52
N PRO A 54 -5.44 6.73 -6.82
CA PRO A 54 -4.29 7.45 -7.33
C PRO A 54 -3.03 7.22 -6.49
N THR A 55 -2.01 6.67 -7.12
CA THR A 55 -0.75 6.30 -6.46
C THR A 55 0.35 7.22 -6.94
N GLU A 56 1.04 7.88 -6.01
CA GLU A 56 2.18 8.75 -6.29
C GLU A 56 3.43 8.20 -5.61
N LEU A 57 4.37 7.71 -6.39
CA LEU A 57 5.68 7.29 -5.92
C LEU A 57 6.68 8.42 -6.17
N LYS A 58 7.26 8.99 -5.09
CA LYS A 58 8.15 10.15 -5.21
C LYS A 58 9.31 9.89 -6.16
N GLY A 59 9.40 10.69 -7.23
CA GLY A 59 10.48 10.61 -8.22
C GLY A 59 10.39 9.41 -9.17
N VAL A 60 9.21 8.78 -9.26
CA VAL A 60 8.97 7.61 -10.11
C VAL A 60 7.80 7.91 -11.02
N GLU A 61 8.03 7.94 -12.32
CA GLU A 61 7.00 8.14 -13.34
C GLU A 61 6.27 6.83 -13.69
N ARG A 62 7.01 5.72 -13.66
CA ARG A 62 6.47 4.37 -13.90
C ARG A 62 6.81 3.49 -12.70
N PRO A 63 5.87 2.69 -12.20
CA PRO A 63 6.10 1.85 -11.04
C PRO A 63 6.90 0.59 -11.39
N ASP A 64 8.16 0.75 -11.82
CA ASP A 64 9.06 -0.38 -11.93
C ASP A 64 9.04 -1.19 -10.64
N PHE A 65 9.14 -2.53 -10.75
CA PHE A 65 8.91 -3.42 -9.61
C PHE A 65 9.81 -3.08 -8.40
N GLY A 66 11.10 -2.86 -8.64
CA GLY A 66 12.04 -2.48 -7.59
C GLY A 66 11.68 -1.16 -6.91
N ALA A 67 11.21 -0.16 -7.68
CA ALA A 67 10.75 1.11 -7.13
C ALA A 67 9.48 0.93 -6.30
N LEU A 68 8.50 0.17 -6.78
CA LEU A 68 7.27 -0.15 -6.07
C LEU A 68 7.58 -0.86 -4.74
N LEU A 69 8.33 -1.97 -4.80
CA LEU A 69 8.66 -2.79 -3.63
C LEU A 69 9.48 -2.02 -2.58
N SER A 70 10.39 -1.15 -3.00
CA SER A 70 11.14 -0.32 -2.05
C SER A 70 10.22 0.58 -1.23
N ARG A 71 9.20 1.18 -1.85
CA ARG A 71 8.22 2.03 -1.15
C ARG A 71 7.31 1.23 -0.22
N ILE A 72 6.88 0.05 -0.65
CA ILE A 72 6.09 -0.86 0.21
C ILE A 72 6.92 -1.29 1.41
N ARG A 73 8.13 -1.79 1.21
CA ARG A 73 9.07 -2.21 2.26
C ARG A 73 9.31 -1.09 3.29
N ASP A 74 9.63 0.10 2.82
CA ASP A 74 9.90 1.26 3.69
C ASP A 74 8.66 1.63 4.51
N ARG A 75 7.49 1.59 3.89
CA ARG A 75 6.20 1.81 4.57
C ARG A 75 5.94 0.77 5.65
N VAL A 76 6.07 -0.50 5.30
CA VAL A 76 5.89 -1.63 6.24
C VAL A 76 6.88 -1.53 7.39
N SER A 77 8.16 -1.26 7.11
CA SER A 77 9.19 -1.11 8.14
C SER A 77 8.87 0.05 9.10
N THR A 78 8.42 1.18 8.56
CA THR A 78 8.02 2.35 9.37
C THR A 78 6.82 2.03 10.27
N LEU A 79 5.76 1.43 9.71
CA LEU A 79 4.57 1.08 10.49
C LEU A 79 4.88 0.04 11.58
N ARG A 80 5.73 -0.93 11.28
CA ARG A 80 6.21 -1.89 12.28
C ARG A 80 7.04 -1.24 13.39
N ALA A 81 7.87 -0.26 13.05
CA ALA A 81 8.65 0.48 14.05
C ALA A 81 7.77 1.31 14.98
N LEU A 82 6.66 1.87 14.46
CA LEU A 82 5.76 2.74 15.22
C LEU A 82 4.73 1.96 16.04
N TYR A 83 4.19 0.86 15.50
CA TYR A 83 3.00 0.18 16.04
C TYR A 83 3.19 -1.32 16.27
N GLY A 84 4.36 -1.86 15.97
CA GLY A 84 4.65 -3.28 16.00
C GLY A 84 5.94 -3.64 16.77
N PRO A 85 6.52 -4.80 16.46
CA PRO A 85 7.68 -5.33 17.19
C PRO A 85 9.02 -4.67 16.80
N GLY A 86 9.01 -3.61 16.00
CA GLY A 86 10.19 -2.94 15.50
C GLY A 86 10.30 -2.98 13.97
N PRO A 87 11.28 -2.27 13.40
CA PRO A 87 11.50 -2.23 11.95
C PRO A 87 11.79 -3.63 11.39
N LEU A 88 11.75 -3.76 10.07
CA LEU A 88 12.13 -5.01 9.41
C LEU A 88 13.61 -5.30 9.63
N ALA A 89 13.91 -6.49 10.13
CA ALA A 89 15.27 -7.00 10.28
C ALA A 89 15.67 -7.78 9.03
N MET A 90 16.00 -7.05 7.93
CA MET A 90 16.38 -7.63 6.65
C MET A 90 17.43 -6.77 5.95
N ASP A 91 18.18 -7.36 5.04
CA ASP A 91 19.07 -6.61 4.14
C ASP A 91 18.25 -5.93 3.03
N PHE A 92 18.03 -4.61 3.20
CA PHE A 92 17.26 -3.79 2.27
C PHE A 92 17.92 -3.68 0.89
N ARG A 93 19.25 -3.72 0.86
CA ARG A 93 19.99 -3.65 -0.40
C ARG A 93 19.82 -4.94 -1.19
N ALA A 94 20.10 -6.08 -0.57
CA ALA A 94 19.96 -7.38 -1.22
C ALA A 94 18.50 -7.64 -1.66
N PHE A 95 17.50 -7.25 -0.84
CA PHE A 95 16.09 -7.30 -1.22
C PHE A 95 15.79 -6.44 -2.46
N GLY A 96 16.31 -5.22 -2.50
CA GLY A 96 16.12 -4.32 -3.65
C GLY A 96 16.83 -4.82 -4.92
N GLU A 97 18.02 -5.40 -4.79
CA GLU A 97 18.75 -6.01 -5.91
C GLU A 97 17.95 -7.17 -6.54
N ARG A 98 17.34 -8.05 -5.71
CA ARG A 98 16.44 -9.12 -6.22
C ARG A 98 15.17 -8.55 -6.85
N ALA A 99 14.54 -7.57 -6.22
CA ALA A 99 13.35 -6.93 -6.79
C ALA A 99 13.62 -6.25 -8.14
N SER A 100 14.82 -5.78 -8.39
CA SER A 100 15.22 -5.17 -9.67
C SER A 100 15.34 -6.17 -10.83
N GLN A 101 15.35 -7.47 -10.54
CA GLN A 101 15.34 -8.54 -11.56
C GLN A 101 13.94 -8.89 -12.06
N VAL A 102 12.90 -8.32 -11.43
CA VAL A 102 11.51 -8.50 -11.85
C VAL A 102 11.15 -7.46 -12.90
N TYR A 103 10.58 -7.91 -14.01
CA TYR A 103 10.26 -7.07 -15.16
C TYR A 103 8.78 -6.68 -15.18
N MET A 104 8.49 -5.44 -15.56
CA MET A 104 7.14 -5.01 -15.90
C MET A 104 6.84 -5.44 -17.35
N THR A 105 5.93 -6.41 -17.52
CA THR A 105 5.54 -6.95 -18.83
C THR A 105 4.36 -6.23 -19.45
N ARG A 106 3.52 -5.60 -18.63
CA ARG A 106 2.36 -4.79 -19.07
C ARG A 106 2.18 -3.57 -18.19
N SER A 107 1.75 -2.48 -18.80
CA SER A 107 1.45 -1.24 -18.11
C SER A 107 0.27 -0.55 -18.79
N ASP A 108 -0.91 -0.69 -18.19
CA ASP A 108 -2.14 0.02 -18.56
C ASP A 108 -2.46 0.98 -17.41
N LEU A 109 -1.68 2.06 -17.36
CA LEU A 109 -1.75 3.05 -16.29
C LEU A 109 -2.16 4.41 -16.85
N ASP A 110 -3.16 5.01 -16.23
CA ASP A 110 -3.61 6.37 -16.49
C ASP A 110 -3.16 7.31 -15.37
N TYR A 111 -2.65 8.48 -15.73
CA TYR A 111 -2.34 9.50 -14.75
C TYR A 111 -3.57 10.36 -14.47
N VAL A 112 -4.05 10.31 -13.24
CA VAL A 112 -5.21 11.07 -12.78
C VAL A 112 -4.74 12.34 -12.10
N GLU A 113 -5.14 13.50 -12.62
CA GLU A 113 -4.94 14.77 -11.96
C GLU A 113 -6.10 15.06 -11.01
N SER A 114 -5.78 15.22 -9.74
CA SER A 114 -6.74 15.57 -8.70
C SER A 114 -6.12 16.52 -7.70
N SER A 115 -6.94 17.34 -7.05
CA SER A 115 -6.48 18.21 -5.97
C SER A 115 -7.55 18.38 -4.91
N ARG A 116 -7.10 18.54 -3.67
CA ARG A 116 -7.94 18.87 -2.54
C ARG A 116 -7.60 20.27 -2.04
N VAL A 117 -8.63 21.07 -1.76
CA VAL A 117 -8.48 22.36 -1.10
C VAL A 117 -8.77 22.16 0.39
N SER A 118 -7.84 22.57 1.25
CA SER A 118 -8.05 22.56 2.69
C SER A 118 -9.10 23.63 3.07
N LYS A 119 -10.17 23.22 3.71
CA LYS A 119 -11.20 24.16 4.17
C LYS A 119 -10.68 25.14 5.23
N ASN A 120 -9.67 24.74 6.02
CA ASN A 120 -9.13 25.56 7.10
C ASN A 120 -8.06 26.55 6.64
N THR A 121 -7.25 26.18 5.64
CA THR A 121 -6.09 26.97 5.23
C THR A 121 -6.19 27.50 3.79
N GLY A 122 -7.19 27.07 3.03
CA GLY A 122 -7.31 27.38 1.60
C GLY A 122 -6.21 26.76 0.72
N GLN A 123 -5.26 26.03 1.29
CA GLN A 123 -4.16 25.41 0.54
C GLN A 123 -4.67 24.29 -0.36
N ARG A 124 -4.16 24.27 -1.58
CA ARG A 124 -4.41 23.22 -2.56
C ARG A 124 -3.34 22.15 -2.43
N HIS A 125 -3.75 20.92 -2.18
CA HIS A 125 -2.88 19.75 -2.12
C HIS A 125 -3.12 18.87 -3.35
N PRO A 126 -2.11 18.61 -4.19
CA PRO A 126 -2.26 17.69 -5.31
C PRO A 126 -2.52 16.28 -4.76
N LEU A 127 -3.55 15.63 -5.29
CA LEU A 127 -3.87 14.22 -5.03
C LEU A 127 -3.65 13.38 -6.29
N SER A 128 -2.91 13.90 -7.24
CA SER A 128 -2.61 13.25 -8.51
C SER A 128 -1.79 11.98 -8.34
N GLY A 129 -1.87 11.08 -9.28
CA GLY A 129 -1.14 9.83 -9.30
C GLY A 129 -1.62 8.94 -10.43
N PHE A 130 -0.97 7.82 -10.63
CA PHE A 130 -1.43 6.82 -11.59
C PHE A 130 -2.44 5.86 -10.97
N THR A 131 -3.37 5.39 -11.78
CA THR A 131 -4.32 4.31 -11.52
C THR A 131 -4.25 3.30 -12.66
N GLY A 132 -4.82 2.11 -12.48
CA GLY A 132 -4.87 1.10 -13.54
C GLY A 132 -4.08 -0.15 -13.18
N ILE A 133 -3.52 -0.83 -14.18
CA ILE A 133 -2.96 -2.17 -14.02
C ILE A 133 -1.51 -2.19 -14.50
N ALA A 134 -0.64 -2.87 -13.74
CA ALA A 134 0.68 -3.28 -14.17
C ALA A 134 0.87 -4.78 -13.92
N GLU A 135 1.52 -5.49 -14.86
CA GLU A 135 1.88 -6.89 -14.70
C GLU A 135 3.39 -7.02 -14.60
N TYR A 136 3.81 -7.89 -13.69
CA TYR A 136 5.21 -8.13 -13.40
C TYR A 136 5.54 -9.62 -13.51
N GLU A 137 6.74 -9.93 -14.00
CA GLU A 137 7.21 -11.29 -14.21
C GLU A 137 8.63 -11.48 -13.67
N GLY A 138 8.86 -12.59 -12.98
CA GLY A 138 10.13 -12.95 -12.35
C GLY A 138 9.93 -13.90 -11.17
N GLU A 139 10.91 -13.99 -10.29
CA GLU A 139 10.79 -14.75 -9.04
C GLU A 139 10.07 -13.90 -8.00
N LEU A 140 8.78 -14.16 -7.77
CA LEU A 140 7.90 -13.28 -7.01
C LEU A 140 7.51 -13.80 -5.62
N ALA A 141 7.84 -15.05 -5.29
CA ALA A 141 7.45 -15.70 -4.04
C ALA A 141 7.85 -14.92 -2.77
N GLU A 142 8.99 -14.24 -2.80
CA GLU A 142 9.48 -13.39 -1.69
C GLU A 142 8.69 -12.08 -1.56
N PHE A 143 8.16 -11.57 -2.68
CA PHE A 143 7.60 -10.22 -2.76
C PHE A 143 6.09 -10.17 -2.60
N VAL A 144 5.39 -11.26 -2.91
CA VAL A 144 3.91 -11.32 -2.83
C VAL A 144 3.39 -10.93 -1.45
N PRO A 145 3.96 -11.38 -0.30
CA PRO A 145 3.50 -10.96 1.01
C PRO A 145 3.60 -9.45 1.26
N PHE A 146 4.59 -8.79 0.66
CA PHE A 146 4.72 -7.33 0.71
C PHE A 146 3.65 -6.64 -0.13
N LEU A 147 3.37 -7.15 -1.32
CA LEU A 147 2.29 -6.64 -2.18
C LEU A 147 0.92 -6.79 -1.50
N GLU A 148 0.64 -7.95 -0.88
CA GLU A 148 -0.58 -8.19 -0.10
C GLU A 148 -0.68 -7.24 1.11
N THR A 149 0.44 -6.99 1.79
CA THR A 149 0.47 -6.04 2.91
C THR A 149 0.15 -4.62 2.42
N ALA A 150 0.56 -4.25 1.22
CA ALA A 150 0.28 -2.93 0.66
C ALA A 150 -1.21 -2.68 0.40
N HIS A 151 -2.04 -3.71 0.24
CA HIS A 151 -3.50 -3.59 0.24
C HIS A 151 -4.00 -2.90 1.53
N TRP A 152 -3.42 -3.24 2.67
CA TRP A 152 -3.82 -2.72 3.98
C TRP A 152 -3.14 -1.39 4.34
N THR A 153 -1.88 -1.22 3.93
CA THR A 153 -1.06 -0.07 4.34
C THR A 153 -1.10 1.09 3.34
N GLY A 154 -1.50 0.81 2.11
CA GLY A 154 -1.27 1.68 0.98
C GLY A 154 0.21 1.83 0.63
N VAL A 155 0.50 2.44 -0.51
CA VAL A 155 1.86 2.73 -0.97
C VAL A 155 1.99 4.15 -1.52
N GLY A 156 3.16 4.75 -1.35
CA GLY A 156 3.47 6.08 -1.86
C GLY A 156 3.05 7.22 -0.94
N ARG A 157 2.77 8.38 -1.53
CA ARG A 157 2.46 9.61 -0.79
C ARG A 157 0.97 9.70 -0.45
N GLN A 158 0.68 10.33 0.70
CA GLN A 158 -0.68 10.71 1.10
C GLN A 158 -1.63 9.51 1.32
N THR A 159 -1.10 8.36 1.71
CA THR A 159 -1.88 7.16 2.01
C THR A 159 -2.93 7.37 3.12
N VAL A 160 -2.66 8.28 4.06
CA VAL A 160 -3.63 8.70 5.11
C VAL A 160 -4.85 9.42 4.56
N TRP A 161 -4.82 9.82 3.29
CA TRP A 161 -5.95 10.45 2.59
C TRP A 161 -6.64 9.50 1.60
N GLY A 162 -6.37 8.19 1.70
CA GLY A 162 -6.96 7.16 0.87
C GLY A 162 -6.28 6.98 -0.49
N LYS A 163 -5.05 7.50 -0.67
CA LYS A 163 -4.23 7.25 -1.86
C LYS A 163 -3.38 5.99 -1.70
N GLY A 164 -2.98 5.43 -2.84
CA GLY A 164 -2.02 4.33 -2.87
C GLY A 164 -2.60 2.98 -2.48
N GLU A 165 -3.91 2.81 -2.53
CA GLU A 165 -4.54 1.51 -2.39
C GLU A 165 -4.22 0.66 -3.61
N LEU A 166 -3.80 -0.57 -3.38
CA LEU A 166 -3.57 -1.54 -4.44
C LEU A 166 -4.12 -2.92 -4.07
N SER A 167 -4.38 -3.71 -5.09
CA SER A 167 -4.66 -5.14 -4.95
C SER A 167 -3.73 -5.94 -5.84
N VAL A 168 -3.47 -7.18 -5.49
CA VAL A 168 -2.61 -8.09 -6.24
C VAL A 168 -3.35 -9.35 -6.60
N GLU A 169 -3.10 -9.86 -7.81
CA GLU A 169 -3.62 -11.10 -8.34
C GLU A 169 -2.46 -11.90 -8.93
N GLU A 170 -2.37 -13.17 -8.61
CA GLU A 170 -1.45 -14.10 -9.25
C GLU A 170 -2.03 -14.59 -10.58
N ILE A 171 -1.25 -14.58 -11.65
CA ILE A 171 -1.70 -14.92 -13.02
C ILE A 171 -0.74 -15.85 -13.74
#